data_a4e30cdaf0b6fad7826971d393d7f840
#
_entry.id   a4e30cdaf0b6fad7826971d393d7f840
#
_cell.length_a   1.000
_cell.length_b   1.000
_cell.length_c   1.000
_cell.angle_alpha   90.00
_cell.angle_beta   90.00
_cell.angle_gamma   90.00
#
_symmetry.space_group_name_H-M   'P 1'
#
loop_
_entity.id
_entity.type
_entity.pdbx_description
1 polymer ?
#
loop_
_entity_poly.entity_id
_entity_poly.type
_entity_poly.pdbx_seq_one_letter_code
_entity_poly.pdbx_strand_id
1 'polypeptide(L)'
;MLVLALDTATPAVTAGVLRLPVAGPPELLASRVTRGARAHGELLTPSVRAVLAEAGVRTVDLDAVVCGAGPGPFTGLRVGMVTAAALADGVGVPVHPVCSLDAIAHEAGGPVLVATDARRREVYWARYDAAGARVEGPHVQHPASVPLAGVHRAAGTAAPLLSVPAVVPEHPGPVGLVAVAAGALRSGAAPAPFAPLYLRRPDAAEPSASKRVTPA
;
A
#
# COMPACT_ATOMS: atom_id res chain seq x y z
N MET A 1 15.65 -14.46 0.80
CA MET A 1 14.49 -14.44 -0.08
C MET A 1 14.55 -13.21 -0.97
N LEU A 2 14.21 -13.34 -2.25
CA LEU A 2 14.00 -12.21 -3.17
C LEU A 2 12.50 -11.87 -3.21
N VAL A 3 12.17 -10.64 -2.90
CA VAL A 3 10.79 -10.18 -2.73
C VAL A 3 10.50 -9.01 -3.66
N LEU A 4 9.42 -9.10 -4.43
CA LEU A 4 8.87 -7.97 -5.18
C LEU A 4 7.81 -7.28 -4.32
N ALA A 5 7.95 -5.97 -4.13
CA ALA A 5 7.00 -5.15 -3.38
C ALA A 5 6.28 -4.18 -4.30
N LEU A 6 4.94 -4.09 -4.18
CA LEU A 6 4.08 -3.24 -5.00
C LEU A 6 3.08 -2.48 -4.12
N ASP A 7 2.82 -1.21 -4.43
CA ASP A 7 1.69 -0.45 -3.87
C ASP A 7 1.13 0.55 -4.87
N THR A 8 -0.18 0.66 -4.92
CA THR A 8 -0.93 1.64 -5.72
C THR A 8 -2.14 2.20 -4.95
N ALA A 9 -2.10 2.11 -3.62
CA ALA A 9 -3.16 2.61 -2.74
C ALA A 9 -3.13 4.13 -2.56
N THR A 10 -2.03 4.79 -2.93
CA THR A 10 -1.85 6.25 -2.89
C THR A 10 -1.72 6.82 -4.31
N PRO A 11 -1.61 8.15 -4.51
CA PRO A 11 -1.30 8.73 -5.82
C PRO A 11 0.05 8.31 -6.41
N ALA A 12 0.88 7.60 -5.69
CA ALA A 12 2.11 7.03 -6.20
C ALA A 12 1.92 5.56 -6.64
N VAL A 13 2.72 5.17 -7.63
CA VAL A 13 2.97 3.78 -8.01
C VAL A 13 4.31 3.40 -7.41
N THR A 14 4.29 2.46 -6.49
CA THR A 14 5.48 1.93 -5.85
C THR A 14 5.79 0.53 -6.38
N ALA A 15 7.03 0.32 -6.79
CA ALA A 15 7.57 -0.99 -7.12
C ALA A 15 9.00 -1.10 -6.58
N GLY A 16 9.39 -2.25 -6.06
CA GLY A 16 10.77 -2.49 -5.61
C GLY A 16 11.10 -3.97 -5.51
N VAL A 17 12.37 -4.28 -5.70
CA VAL A 17 12.95 -5.61 -5.48
C VAL A 17 13.87 -5.52 -4.27
N LEU A 18 13.66 -6.43 -3.34
CA LEU A 18 14.42 -6.48 -2.09
C LEU A 18 14.95 -7.88 -1.83
N ARG A 19 16.08 -7.93 -1.14
CA ARG A 19 16.53 -9.15 -0.47
C ARG A 19 16.06 -9.10 0.97
N LEU A 20 15.30 -10.12 1.40
CA LEU A 20 14.95 -10.31 2.80
C LEU A 20 15.87 -11.37 3.40
N PRO A 21 16.85 -10.99 4.24
CA PRO A 21 17.73 -11.94 4.92
C PRO A 21 16.96 -12.72 5.99
N VAL A 22 17.54 -13.82 6.46
CA VAL A 22 16.98 -14.64 7.56
C VAL A 22 16.80 -13.82 8.83
N ALA A 23 17.72 -12.88 9.06
CA ALA A 23 17.65 -11.92 10.18
C ALA A 23 18.08 -10.53 9.70
N GLY A 24 17.61 -9.47 10.37
CA GLY A 24 17.92 -8.09 10.01
C GLY A 24 16.88 -7.44 9.09
N PRO A 25 17.07 -6.19 8.70
CA PRO A 25 16.14 -5.44 7.85
C PRO A 25 16.16 -5.93 6.40
N PRO A 26 15.09 -5.65 5.63
CA PRO A 26 15.11 -5.83 4.18
C PRO A 26 16.18 -4.97 3.50
N GLU A 27 16.90 -5.54 2.54
CA GLU A 27 17.90 -4.86 1.73
C GLU A 27 17.29 -4.45 0.38
N LEU A 28 17.27 -3.15 0.10
CA LEU A 28 16.73 -2.63 -1.16
C LEU A 28 17.74 -2.87 -2.30
N LEU A 29 17.32 -3.58 -3.34
CA LEU A 29 18.13 -3.82 -4.54
C LEU A 29 17.80 -2.80 -5.63
N ALA A 30 16.52 -2.53 -5.86
CA ALA A 30 16.06 -1.51 -6.79
C ALA A 30 14.67 -1.00 -6.39
N SER A 31 14.36 0.27 -6.68
CA SER A 31 13.04 0.83 -6.42
C SER A 31 12.64 1.92 -7.39
N ARG A 32 11.33 2.03 -7.61
CA ARG A 32 10.70 3.15 -8.30
C ARG A 32 9.43 3.55 -7.54
N VAL A 33 9.36 4.84 -7.20
CA VAL A 33 8.16 5.47 -6.64
C VAL A 33 7.80 6.62 -7.55
N THR A 34 6.78 6.44 -8.37
CA THR A 34 6.38 7.42 -9.39
C THR A 34 5.03 8.00 -9.05
N ARG A 35 4.93 9.32 -8.93
CA ARG A 35 3.64 10.00 -8.72
C ARG A 35 2.84 10.01 -10.02
N GLY A 36 1.59 9.54 -9.97
CA GLY A 36 0.75 9.45 -11.17
C GLY A 36 -0.67 8.99 -10.85
N ALA A 37 -1.43 9.81 -10.14
CA ALA A 37 -2.76 9.45 -9.59
C ALA A 37 -3.78 8.88 -10.60
N ARG A 38 -3.57 9.01 -11.90
CA ARG A 38 -4.47 8.52 -12.96
C ARG A 38 -3.85 7.49 -13.88
N ALA A 39 -2.56 7.20 -13.72
CA ALA A 39 -1.79 6.35 -14.63
C ALA A 39 -1.30 5.05 -13.97
N HIS A 40 -1.94 4.61 -12.85
CA HIS A 40 -1.49 3.41 -12.14
C HIS A 40 -1.39 2.18 -13.05
N GLY A 41 -2.40 1.96 -13.91
CA GLY A 41 -2.40 0.83 -14.86
C GLY A 41 -1.29 0.91 -15.91
N GLU A 42 -0.95 2.13 -16.34
CA GLU A 42 0.08 2.35 -17.38
C GLU A 42 1.49 2.31 -16.78
N LEU A 43 1.66 2.75 -15.53
CA LEU A 43 2.97 2.90 -14.90
C LEU A 43 3.45 1.66 -14.14
N LEU A 44 2.54 0.83 -13.60
CA LEU A 44 2.94 -0.24 -12.69
C LEU A 44 3.77 -1.33 -13.38
N THR A 45 3.30 -1.88 -14.49
CA THR A 45 4.04 -2.94 -15.22
C THR A 45 5.40 -2.47 -15.73
N PRO A 46 5.52 -1.28 -16.36
CA PRO A 46 6.84 -0.73 -16.70
C PRO A 46 7.75 -0.54 -15.49
N SER A 47 7.22 -0.08 -14.34
CA SER A 47 8.00 0.08 -13.11
C SER A 47 8.51 -1.25 -12.58
N VAL A 48 7.67 -2.29 -12.57
CA VAL A 48 8.06 -3.66 -12.17
C VAL A 48 9.18 -4.18 -13.05
N ARG A 49 9.03 -4.07 -14.37
CA ARG A 49 10.07 -4.51 -15.32
C ARG A 49 11.38 -3.77 -15.11
N ALA A 50 11.30 -2.48 -14.87
CA ALA A 50 12.49 -1.65 -14.66
C ALA A 50 13.24 -2.03 -13.37
N VAL A 51 12.55 -2.21 -12.23
CA VAL A 51 13.21 -2.58 -10.97
C VAL A 51 13.77 -3.99 -11.00
N LEU A 52 13.13 -4.93 -11.69
CA LEU A 52 13.66 -6.29 -11.91
C LEU A 52 14.96 -6.24 -12.73
N ALA A 53 14.97 -5.50 -13.84
CA ALA A 53 16.14 -5.34 -14.69
C ALA A 53 17.29 -4.65 -13.96
N GLU A 54 17.01 -3.59 -13.21
CA GLU A 54 17.98 -2.84 -12.42
C GLU A 54 18.60 -3.69 -11.30
N ALA A 55 17.78 -4.53 -10.65
CA ALA A 55 18.24 -5.48 -9.63
C ALA A 55 18.96 -6.71 -10.21
N GLY A 56 18.96 -6.92 -11.53
CA GLY A 56 19.49 -8.13 -12.17
C GLY A 56 18.72 -9.40 -11.79
N VAL A 57 17.41 -9.27 -11.46
CA VAL A 57 16.56 -10.36 -10.98
C VAL A 57 15.52 -10.69 -12.04
N ARG A 58 15.38 -11.97 -12.39
CA ARG A 58 14.30 -12.45 -13.25
C ARG A 58 13.04 -12.67 -12.41
N THR A 59 11.88 -12.57 -13.03
CA THR A 59 10.60 -12.81 -12.32
C THR A 59 10.55 -14.20 -11.68
N VAL A 60 11.12 -15.20 -12.34
CA VAL A 60 11.17 -16.59 -11.85
C VAL A 60 12.14 -16.81 -10.67
N ASP A 61 12.99 -15.84 -10.36
CA ASP A 61 13.92 -15.91 -9.23
C ASP A 61 13.28 -15.34 -7.94
N LEU A 62 12.06 -14.82 -8.02
CA LEU A 62 11.33 -14.29 -6.86
C LEU A 62 10.84 -15.43 -5.96
N ASP A 63 10.92 -15.20 -4.65
CA ASP A 63 10.41 -16.11 -3.63
C ASP A 63 9.01 -15.70 -3.12
N ALA A 64 8.64 -14.42 -3.25
CA ALA A 64 7.36 -13.89 -2.83
C ALA A 64 7.04 -12.54 -3.47
N VAL A 65 5.74 -12.19 -3.48
CA VAL A 65 5.26 -10.84 -3.77
C VAL A 65 4.61 -10.25 -2.51
N VAL A 66 4.94 -9.00 -2.18
CA VAL A 66 4.26 -8.21 -1.15
C VAL A 66 3.47 -7.10 -1.82
N CYS A 67 2.20 -6.96 -1.47
CA CYS A 67 1.34 -5.96 -2.07
C CYS A 67 0.60 -5.13 -1.02
N GLY A 68 0.62 -3.81 -1.17
CA GLY A 68 -0.25 -2.93 -0.40
C GLY A 68 -1.72 -3.23 -0.71
N ALA A 69 -2.47 -3.56 0.33
CA ALA A 69 -3.91 -3.85 0.26
C ALA A 69 -4.77 -2.63 0.65
N GLY A 70 -4.17 -1.45 0.72
CA GLY A 70 -4.83 -0.22 1.10
C GLY A 70 -4.74 0.10 2.61
N PRO A 71 -5.59 1.00 3.10
CA PRO A 71 -6.72 1.59 2.39
C PRO A 71 -6.32 2.57 1.29
N GLY A 72 -7.18 2.72 0.29
CA GLY A 72 -6.95 3.60 -0.85
C GLY A 72 -8.12 3.66 -1.83
N PRO A 73 -8.04 4.54 -2.86
CA PRO A 73 -9.05 4.64 -3.90
C PRO A 73 -9.23 3.33 -4.67
N PHE A 74 -10.47 2.93 -4.90
CA PHE A 74 -10.86 1.63 -5.49
C PHE A 74 -10.05 1.22 -6.73
N THR A 75 -9.96 2.10 -7.72
CA THR A 75 -9.33 1.78 -9.01
C THR A 75 -7.83 1.56 -8.85
N GLY A 76 -7.14 2.49 -8.20
CA GLY A 76 -5.70 2.38 -7.97
C GLY A 76 -5.36 1.12 -7.20
N LEU A 77 -6.00 0.93 -6.05
CA LEU A 77 -5.78 -0.22 -5.17
C LEU A 77 -5.93 -1.56 -5.92
N ARG A 78 -6.98 -1.71 -6.73
CA ARG A 78 -7.20 -2.94 -7.50
C ARG A 78 -6.14 -3.20 -8.56
N VAL A 79 -5.63 -2.16 -9.21
CA VAL A 79 -4.54 -2.31 -10.20
C VAL A 79 -3.33 -2.99 -9.56
N GLY A 80 -2.87 -2.51 -8.40
CA GLY A 80 -1.74 -3.12 -7.69
C GLY A 80 -2.02 -4.55 -7.28
N MET A 81 -3.16 -4.79 -6.64
CA MET A 81 -3.51 -6.11 -6.13
C MET A 81 -3.67 -7.13 -7.26
N VAL A 82 -4.39 -6.81 -8.33
CA VAL A 82 -4.56 -7.74 -9.47
C VAL A 82 -3.23 -8.03 -10.16
N THR A 83 -2.38 -7.00 -10.33
CA THR A 83 -1.04 -7.18 -10.91
C THR A 83 -0.17 -8.07 -10.01
N ALA A 84 -0.18 -7.86 -8.70
CA ALA A 84 0.56 -8.69 -7.75
C ALA A 84 0.09 -10.14 -7.77
N ALA A 85 -1.22 -10.37 -7.77
CA ALA A 85 -1.79 -11.71 -7.84
C ALA A 85 -1.42 -12.42 -9.13
N ALA A 86 -1.56 -11.74 -10.28
CA ALA A 86 -1.22 -12.33 -11.59
C ALA A 86 0.28 -12.66 -11.72
N LEU A 87 1.16 -11.80 -11.20
CA LEU A 87 2.60 -12.07 -11.18
C LEU A 87 2.94 -13.26 -10.27
N ALA A 88 2.38 -13.28 -9.06
CA ALA A 88 2.63 -14.35 -8.10
C ALA A 88 2.12 -15.70 -8.62
N ASP A 89 0.93 -15.74 -9.20
CA ASP A 89 0.34 -16.95 -9.82
C ASP A 89 1.19 -17.43 -11.01
N GLY A 90 1.60 -16.52 -11.90
CA GLY A 90 2.42 -16.85 -13.06
C GLY A 90 3.81 -17.42 -12.73
N VAL A 91 4.31 -17.15 -11.53
CA VAL A 91 5.63 -17.65 -11.04
C VAL A 91 5.48 -18.80 -10.03
N GLY A 92 4.29 -18.96 -9.46
CA GLY A 92 4.03 -19.98 -8.45
C GLY A 92 4.55 -19.62 -7.05
N VAL A 93 4.53 -18.32 -6.70
CA VAL A 93 4.98 -17.82 -5.38
C VAL A 93 3.83 -17.21 -4.58
N PRO A 94 3.93 -17.15 -3.24
CA PRO A 94 2.90 -16.53 -2.42
C PRO A 94 2.84 -15.01 -2.62
N VAL A 95 1.62 -14.45 -2.47
CA VAL A 95 1.39 -13.01 -2.38
C VAL A 95 0.92 -12.63 -0.97
N HIS A 96 1.64 -11.70 -0.32
CA HIS A 96 1.34 -11.23 1.02
C HIS A 96 0.73 -9.81 0.97
N PRO A 97 -0.56 -9.65 1.36
CA PRO A 97 -1.15 -8.33 1.49
C PRO A 97 -0.68 -7.65 2.77
N VAL A 98 -0.40 -6.35 2.70
CA VAL A 98 -0.08 -5.52 3.86
C VAL A 98 -0.89 -4.22 3.85
N CYS A 99 -1.18 -3.67 5.01
CA CYS A 99 -1.80 -2.35 5.08
C CYS A 99 -0.80 -1.28 4.60
N SER A 100 -1.19 -0.47 3.63
CA SER A 100 -0.32 0.58 3.07
C SER A 100 0.07 1.64 4.10
N LEU A 101 -0.80 1.90 5.10
CA LEU A 101 -0.48 2.83 6.19
C LEU A 101 0.60 2.25 7.11
N ASP A 102 0.63 0.93 7.35
CA ASP A 102 1.64 0.27 8.17
C ASP A 102 3.03 0.41 7.53
N ALA A 103 3.11 0.32 6.20
CA ALA A 103 4.37 0.51 5.47
C ALA A 103 4.90 1.96 5.60
N ILE A 104 4.01 2.96 5.50
CA ILE A 104 4.37 4.37 5.73
C ILE A 104 4.87 4.56 7.16
N ALA A 105 4.16 4.00 8.16
CA ALA A 105 4.53 4.12 9.57
C ALA A 105 5.89 3.50 9.86
N HIS A 106 6.16 2.32 9.29
CA HIS A 106 7.44 1.65 9.45
C HIS A 106 8.61 2.52 8.98
N GLU A 107 8.49 3.15 7.81
CA GLU A 107 9.54 4.02 7.26
C GLU A 107 9.64 5.37 7.98
N ALA A 108 8.52 5.91 8.49
CA ALA A 108 8.54 7.12 9.31
C ALA A 108 9.24 6.89 10.66
N GLY A 109 9.21 5.67 11.18
CA GLY A 109 9.80 5.26 12.45
C GLY A 109 9.15 5.90 13.67
N GLY A 110 9.22 5.27 14.84
CA GLY A 110 8.71 5.79 16.12
C GLY A 110 7.21 6.13 16.14
N PRO A 111 6.73 6.83 17.17
CA PRO A 111 5.31 7.14 17.27
C PRO A 111 4.89 8.15 16.21
N VAL A 112 3.87 7.79 15.41
CA VAL A 112 3.42 8.59 14.27
C VAL A 112 1.93 8.35 14.00
N LEU A 113 1.23 9.38 13.53
CA LEU A 113 -0.06 9.22 12.87
C LEU A 113 0.16 9.21 11.36
N VAL A 114 -0.33 8.19 10.67
CA VAL A 114 -0.28 8.13 9.21
C VAL A 114 -1.63 8.55 8.66
N ALA A 115 -1.63 9.47 7.68
CA ALA A 115 -2.83 9.93 7.00
C ALA A 115 -2.63 9.99 5.49
N THR A 116 -3.56 9.40 4.72
CA THR A 116 -3.58 9.44 3.26
C THR A 116 -4.94 9.93 2.74
N ASP A 117 -4.97 10.46 1.51
CA ASP A 117 -6.20 11.00 0.92
C ASP A 117 -7.26 9.90 0.71
N ALA A 118 -8.43 10.08 1.30
CA ALA A 118 -9.59 9.20 1.12
C ALA A 118 -10.62 9.76 0.13
N ARG A 119 -10.29 10.83 -0.62
CA ARG A 119 -11.22 11.60 -1.44
C ARG A 119 -12.33 12.27 -0.61
N ARG A 120 -13.19 13.06 -1.24
CA ARG A 120 -14.33 13.74 -0.60
C ARG A 120 -13.98 14.54 0.66
N ARG A 121 -12.78 15.12 0.71
CA ARG A 121 -12.25 15.88 1.84
C ARG A 121 -12.10 15.03 3.11
N GLU A 122 -11.92 13.71 2.99
CA GLU A 122 -11.65 12.80 4.09
C GLU A 122 -10.25 12.20 3.97
N VAL A 123 -9.76 11.63 5.05
CA VAL A 123 -8.47 10.95 5.13
C VAL A 123 -8.65 9.53 5.67
N TYR A 124 -7.89 8.59 5.12
CA TYR A 124 -7.59 7.33 5.78
C TYR A 124 -6.49 7.58 6.79
N TRP A 125 -6.66 7.12 8.01
CA TRP A 125 -5.63 7.33 9.03
C TRP A 125 -5.51 6.16 9.99
N ALA A 126 -4.31 6.02 10.58
CA ALA A 126 -4.01 5.08 11.65
C ALA A 126 -2.93 5.66 12.55
N ARG A 127 -2.91 5.24 13.82
CA ARG A 127 -1.92 5.66 14.81
C ARG A 127 -1.00 4.51 15.17
N TYR A 128 0.27 4.82 15.34
CA TYR A 128 1.32 3.87 15.65
C TYR A 128 2.10 4.32 16.88
N ASP A 129 2.52 3.36 17.70
CA ASP A 129 3.32 3.59 18.90
C ASP A 129 4.83 3.69 18.57
N ALA A 130 5.64 3.78 19.62
CA ALA A 130 7.10 3.87 19.50
C ALA A 130 7.76 2.60 18.93
N ALA A 131 7.11 1.45 19.05
CA ALA A 131 7.56 0.19 18.49
C ALA A 131 7.11 -0.01 17.04
N GLY A 132 6.31 0.92 16.48
CA GLY A 132 5.74 0.83 15.15
C GLY A 132 4.48 -0.07 15.09
N ALA A 133 3.95 -0.51 16.22
CA ALA A 133 2.71 -1.25 16.27
C ALA A 133 1.52 -0.30 16.09
N ARG A 134 0.55 -0.73 15.26
CA ARG A 134 -0.68 0.03 15.07
C ARG A 134 -1.56 -0.08 16.31
N VAL A 135 -1.81 1.06 16.96
CA VAL A 135 -2.62 1.15 18.18
C VAL A 135 -4.05 1.62 17.93
N GLU A 136 -4.31 2.23 16.75
CA GLU A 136 -5.65 2.69 16.37
C GLU A 136 -5.81 2.72 14.84
N GLY A 137 -6.98 2.36 14.33
CA GLY A 137 -7.31 2.36 12.90
C GLY A 137 -7.05 1.01 12.19
N PRO A 138 -7.09 1.02 10.84
CA PRO A 138 -7.30 2.19 9.99
C PRO A 138 -8.75 2.68 10.01
N HIS A 139 -8.94 4.00 9.96
CA HIS A 139 -10.23 4.68 9.93
C HIS A 139 -10.33 5.60 8.71
N VAL A 140 -11.56 6.08 8.42
CA VAL A 140 -11.83 7.14 7.44
C VAL A 140 -12.65 8.23 8.10
N GLN A 141 -12.15 9.49 8.05
CA GLN A 141 -12.79 10.64 8.69
C GLN A 141 -12.40 11.95 7.98
N HIS A 142 -13.16 13.01 8.28
CA HIS A 142 -12.74 14.37 7.93
C HIS A 142 -11.47 14.74 8.73
N PRO A 143 -10.48 15.44 8.13
CA PRO A 143 -9.22 15.80 8.82
C PRO A 143 -9.42 16.47 10.18
N ALA A 144 -10.41 17.38 10.28
CA ALA A 144 -10.72 18.07 11.54
C ALA A 144 -11.27 17.16 12.66
N SER A 145 -11.70 15.95 12.31
CA SER A 145 -12.24 14.97 13.28
C SER A 145 -11.22 13.91 13.69
N VAL A 146 -10.01 13.94 13.12
CA VAL A 146 -8.93 13.02 13.49
C VAL A 146 -8.43 13.36 14.89
N PRO A 147 -8.40 12.40 15.84
CA PRO A 147 -7.96 12.68 17.21
C PRO A 147 -6.45 12.89 17.24
N LEU A 148 -6.03 14.12 17.58
CA LEU A 148 -4.61 14.51 17.62
C LEU A 148 -4.02 14.55 19.04
N ALA A 149 -4.76 14.19 20.07
CA ALA A 149 -4.24 14.15 21.43
C ALA A 149 -3.04 13.19 21.55
N GLY A 150 -1.89 13.71 21.99
CA GLY A 150 -0.65 12.94 22.08
C GLY A 150 0.03 12.63 20.74
N VAL A 151 -0.45 13.21 19.63
CA VAL A 151 0.20 13.10 18.31
C VAL A 151 1.15 14.29 18.13
N HIS A 152 2.43 13.99 17.88
CA HIS A 152 3.46 15.03 17.71
C HIS A 152 3.91 15.19 16.25
N ARG A 153 3.57 14.22 15.38
CA ARG A 153 3.91 14.25 13.95
C ARG A 153 2.99 13.32 13.15
N ALA A 154 2.84 13.63 11.87
CA ALA A 154 2.07 12.82 10.94
C ALA A 154 2.86 12.55 9.66
N ALA A 155 2.68 11.37 9.06
CA ALA A 155 3.22 10.98 7.77
C ALA A 155 2.10 10.67 6.77
N GLY A 156 2.45 10.53 5.49
CA GLY A 156 1.48 10.24 4.43
C GLY A 156 1.00 11.48 3.69
N THR A 157 0.33 11.27 2.55
CA THR A 157 -0.09 12.34 1.62
C THR A 157 -1.02 13.37 2.21
N ALA A 158 -1.77 13.02 3.25
CA ALA A 158 -2.72 13.93 3.91
C ALA A 158 -2.21 14.47 5.26
N ALA A 159 -0.97 14.16 5.65
CA ALA A 159 -0.35 14.73 6.85
C ALA A 159 -0.39 16.26 6.88
N PRO A 160 -0.18 17.00 5.75
CA PRO A 160 -0.28 18.45 5.75
C PRO A 160 -1.68 19.02 6.06
N LEU A 161 -2.73 18.19 6.02
CA LEU A 161 -4.10 18.60 6.38
C LEU A 161 -4.36 18.53 7.89
N LEU A 162 -3.42 18.00 8.67
CA LEU A 162 -3.51 17.84 10.11
C LEU A 162 -2.71 18.95 10.80
N SER A 163 -3.17 19.39 11.96
CA SER A 163 -2.53 20.47 12.73
C SER A 163 -1.33 19.96 13.56
N VAL A 164 -0.48 19.12 12.94
CA VAL A 164 0.77 18.61 13.53
C VAL A 164 1.87 18.59 12.45
N PRO A 165 3.16 18.62 12.83
CA PRO A 165 4.26 18.57 11.87
C PRO A 165 4.16 17.38 10.92
N ALA A 166 4.24 17.64 9.62
CA ALA A 166 4.29 16.60 8.59
C ALA A 166 5.73 16.08 8.43
N VAL A 167 5.86 14.76 8.35
CA VAL A 167 7.14 14.07 8.11
C VAL A 167 7.04 13.10 6.93
N VAL A 168 8.17 12.72 6.38
CA VAL A 168 8.26 11.69 5.35
C VAL A 168 8.13 10.29 5.98
N PRO A 169 7.72 9.28 5.17
CA PRO A 169 7.37 9.36 3.77
C PRO A 169 5.91 9.77 3.53
N GLU A 170 5.63 10.27 2.32
CA GLU A 170 4.26 10.56 1.87
C GLU A 170 3.53 9.31 1.35
N HIS A 171 4.26 8.34 0.84
CA HIS A 171 3.75 7.13 0.17
C HIS A 171 4.39 5.88 0.74
N PRO A 172 3.74 4.71 0.63
CA PRO A 172 4.35 3.44 1.02
C PRO A 172 5.60 3.18 0.17
N GLY A 173 6.74 2.98 0.82
CA GLY A 173 7.96 2.55 0.16
C GLY A 173 8.11 1.02 0.13
N PRO A 174 8.95 0.49 -0.76
CA PRO A 174 9.15 -0.96 -0.86
C PRO A 174 9.74 -1.57 0.41
N VAL A 175 10.60 -0.82 1.11
CA VAL A 175 11.23 -1.27 2.36
C VAL A 175 10.16 -1.46 3.44
N GLY A 176 9.28 -0.47 3.62
CA GLY A 176 8.19 -0.55 4.58
C GLY A 176 7.24 -1.71 4.29
N LEU A 177 6.86 -1.91 3.01
CA LEU A 177 6.01 -3.01 2.60
C LEU A 177 6.60 -4.37 2.99
N VAL A 178 7.87 -4.63 2.65
CA VAL A 178 8.52 -5.91 2.96
C VAL A 178 8.79 -6.06 4.46
N ALA A 179 9.13 -4.98 5.16
CA ALA A 179 9.36 -5.02 6.60
C ALA A 179 8.10 -5.42 7.37
N VAL A 180 6.93 -4.90 6.99
CA VAL A 180 5.63 -5.29 7.58
C VAL A 180 5.34 -6.78 7.35
N ALA A 181 5.66 -7.33 6.18
CA ALA A 181 5.46 -8.73 5.84
C ALA A 181 6.56 -9.66 6.38
N ALA A 182 7.71 -9.13 6.84
CA ALA A 182 8.93 -9.89 7.10
C ALA A 182 8.75 -11.05 8.08
N GLY A 183 7.93 -10.87 9.11
CA GLY A 183 7.62 -11.92 10.09
C GLY A 183 6.93 -13.14 9.44
N ALA A 184 5.90 -12.89 8.65
CA ALA A 184 5.15 -13.93 7.94
C ALA A 184 6.02 -14.61 6.87
N LEU A 185 6.79 -13.82 6.10
CA LEU A 185 7.71 -14.34 5.08
C LEU A 185 8.77 -15.28 5.68
N ARG A 186 9.41 -14.88 6.77
CA ARG A 186 10.46 -15.67 7.43
C ARG A 186 9.96 -16.95 8.08
N SER A 187 8.77 -16.90 8.65
CA SER A 187 8.16 -18.08 9.28
C SER A 187 7.56 -19.07 8.29
N GLY A 188 7.48 -18.72 6.99
CA GLY A 188 6.76 -19.49 5.99
C GLY A 188 5.27 -19.58 6.26
N ALA A 189 4.71 -18.63 7.04
CA ALA A 189 3.28 -18.58 7.32
C ALA A 189 2.47 -18.38 6.04
N ALA A 190 1.32 -19.04 5.96
CA ALA A 190 0.39 -18.82 4.87
C ALA A 190 0.00 -17.33 4.80
N PRO A 191 -0.08 -16.75 3.59
CA PRO A 191 -0.53 -15.37 3.44
C PRO A 191 -1.91 -15.14 4.07
N ALA A 192 -2.12 -13.95 4.63
CA ALA A 192 -3.46 -13.52 5.01
C ALA A 192 -4.39 -13.48 3.76
N PRO A 193 -5.73 -13.50 3.95
CA PRO A 193 -6.65 -13.38 2.82
C PRO A 193 -6.31 -12.18 1.95
N PHE A 194 -6.14 -12.41 0.64
CA PHE A 194 -5.78 -11.37 -0.33
C PHE A 194 -7.00 -10.52 -0.69
N ALA A 195 -7.42 -9.67 0.25
CA ALA A 195 -8.61 -8.83 0.15
C ALA A 195 -8.24 -7.36 0.37
N PRO A 196 -8.83 -6.43 -0.41
CA PRO A 196 -8.59 -5.01 -0.24
C PRO A 196 -9.22 -4.47 1.04
N LEU A 197 -8.53 -3.55 1.72
CA LEU A 197 -9.02 -2.85 2.91
C LEU A 197 -9.99 -1.73 2.50
N TYR A 198 -11.22 -2.09 2.20
CA TYR A 198 -12.26 -1.13 1.88
C TYR A 198 -12.90 -0.56 3.15
N LEU A 199 -12.48 0.64 3.55
CA LEU A 199 -13.06 1.38 4.68
C LEU A 199 -14.29 2.21 4.28
N ARG A 200 -14.59 2.27 3.00
CA ARG A 200 -15.74 2.99 2.45
C ARG A 200 -16.54 2.06 1.54
N ARG A 201 -17.87 2.17 1.60
CA ARG A 201 -18.74 1.49 0.63
C ARG A 201 -18.54 2.10 -0.77
N PRO A 202 -18.65 1.30 -1.84
CA PRO A 202 -18.67 1.81 -3.21
C PRO A 202 -19.73 2.89 -3.39
N ASP A 203 -19.41 3.92 -4.18
CA ASP A 203 -20.34 5.02 -4.50
C ASP A 203 -21.41 4.65 -5.54
N ALA A 204 -21.55 3.36 -5.89
CA ALA A 204 -22.57 2.90 -6.80
C ALA A 204 -23.96 3.05 -6.14
N ALA A 205 -24.73 4.02 -6.61
CA ALA A 205 -26.15 4.03 -6.34
C ALA A 205 -26.81 2.86 -7.09
N GLU A 206 -27.75 2.17 -6.45
CA GLU A 206 -28.57 1.21 -7.18
C GLU A 206 -29.23 1.92 -8.37
N PRO A 207 -29.20 1.32 -9.59
CA PRO A 207 -29.84 1.94 -10.74
C PRO A 207 -31.31 2.18 -10.43
N SER A 208 -31.76 3.42 -10.45
CA SER A 208 -33.19 3.70 -10.46
C SER A 208 -33.80 3.05 -11.71
N ALA A 209 -34.81 2.23 -11.53
CA ALA A 209 -35.58 1.43 -12.49
C ALA A 209 -35.08 1.42 -13.95
N SER A 210 -34.85 0.22 -14.50
CA SER A 210 -34.37 0.04 -15.89
C SER A 210 -35.16 0.91 -16.87
N LYS A 211 -34.49 1.69 -17.71
CA LYS A 211 -35.13 2.38 -18.85
C LYS A 211 -35.86 1.32 -19.68
N ARG A 212 -37.21 1.45 -19.79
CA ARG A 212 -37.97 0.67 -20.75
C ARG A 212 -37.43 0.99 -22.14
N VAL A 213 -36.89 -0.02 -22.80
CA VAL A 213 -36.55 0.06 -24.22
C VAL A 213 -37.92 -0.02 -24.93
N THR A 214 -38.32 1.06 -25.59
CA THR A 214 -39.48 1.05 -26.48
C THR A 214 -39.05 0.29 -27.74
N PRO A 215 -39.73 -0.82 -28.12
CA PRO A 215 -39.45 -1.47 -29.39
C PRO A 215 -39.80 -0.50 -30.53
N ALA A 216 -38.93 -0.47 -31.56
CA ALA A 216 -39.18 0.28 -32.78
C ALA A 216 -40.26 -0.36 -33.62
#